data_558e56b76319f2d620b2a5a636554008
#
_entry.id   558e56b76319f2d620b2a5a636554008
#
_cell.length_a   1.000
_cell.length_b   1.000
_cell.length_c   1.000
_cell.angle_alpha   90.00
_cell.angle_beta   90.00
_cell.angle_gamma   90.00
#
_symmetry.space_group_name_H-M   'P 1'
#
loop_
_entity.id
_entity.type
_entity.pdbx_description
1 polymer ?
#
loop_
_entity_poly.entity_id
_entity_poly.type
_entity_poly.pdbx_seq_one_letter_code
_entity_poly.pdbx_strand_id
1 'polypeptide(L)'
;MDIHPYSTWTFRKNPGEAAKVQLLATKFGEPLSGARVRLDPCNCEKIFSGGPKVGQPALDVPSNLGTDKNGLVTFDIETKDPKNNRSYIDGQLYPFMFSLESQNKSCSIMCENDTLQSTLRNLLVVIHVWDQYKPKGEEPTWLDDVYPIFKQYANLYPVMTDNFVNLGNYYDVINHKNAILMSLQLPISHPNHMPVSRDLSKSKRQVIIKWLSKDKLPFGEPKKFYSVEHLRRDLQTALELEHATIPTYLTALASIKSSYNLKIQRVMKVVIIQEMMHMALVANILNAVGGEPSLYSKNFIPNYPCRLPGGVQPDLIIPIEKLSLGLIRNIFMKIEEPQLEQERISSFEDIISSIKYKKSVEGGHCQKSEKTEDCTIQDSQEDEPDDRPSGCPFAFSREQFLKG
;
A
#
# COMPACT_ATOMS: atom_id res chain seq x y z
N MET A 1 17.54 15.78 31.72
CA MET A 1 16.22 16.40 31.44
C MET A 1 15.53 15.52 30.44
N ASP A 2 14.34 15.10 30.75
CA ASP A 2 13.55 14.17 29.92
C ASP A 2 12.18 14.78 29.68
N ILE A 3 11.58 14.44 28.53
CA ILE A 3 10.22 14.79 28.17
C ILE A 3 9.58 13.55 27.54
N HIS A 4 8.38 13.24 27.92
CA HIS A 4 7.64 12.07 27.45
C HIS A 4 6.12 12.32 27.42
N PRO A 5 5.34 11.56 26.68
CA PRO A 5 3.90 11.65 26.70
C PRO A 5 3.37 11.33 28.10
N TYR A 6 2.47 12.18 28.60
CA TYR A 6 1.81 11.96 29.91
C TYR A 6 0.64 10.99 29.77
N SER A 7 -0.01 10.98 28.59
CA SER A 7 -1.17 10.13 28.34
C SER A 7 -1.02 9.41 26.99
N THR A 8 -1.88 9.75 26.05
CA THR A 8 -1.89 9.17 24.70
C THR A 8 -0.94 9.93 23.78
N TRP A 9 -0.23 9.22 22.94
CA TRP A 9 0.72 9.75 21.94
C TRP A 9 0.33 9.43 20.49
N THR A 10 -0.73 8.65 20.31
CA THR A 10 -1.30 8.35 19.00
C THR A 10 -2.76 8.72 18.98
N PHE A 11 -3.15 9.54 18.02
CA PHE A 11 -4.49 10.05 17.89
C PHE A 11 -5.06 9.72 16.52
N ARG A 12 -6.36 9.37 16.47
CA ARG A 12 -7.16 9.29 15.25
C ARG A 12 -8.22 10.38 15.31
N LYS A 13 -8.21 11.27 14.34
CA LYS A 13 -9.09 12.44 14.31
C LYS A 13 -9.76 12.62 12.96
N ASN A 14 -11.00 13.08 13.00
CA ASN A 14 -11.68 13.55 11.81
C ASN A 14 -11.37 15.03 11.58
N PRO A 15 -11.45 15.55 10.35
CA PRO A 15 -11.33 16.98 10.11
C PRO A 15 -12.25 17.82 11.01
N GLY A 16 -11.72 18.87 11.60
CA GLY A 16 -12.41 19.74 12.56
C GLY A 16 -12.42 19.23 14.01
N GLU A 17 -11.77 18.13 14.31
CA GLU A 17 -11.56 17.65 15.68
C GLU A 17 -10.18 18.04 16.19
N ALA A 18 -10.05 18.31 17.51
CA ALA A 18 -8.77 18.59 18.12
C ALA A 18 -8.15 17.33 18.75
N ALA A 19 -6.81 17.22 18.63
CA ALA A 19 -6.03 16.24 19.38
C ALA A 19 -5.44 16.90 20.63
N LYS A 20 -5.92 16.53 21.80
CA LYS A 20 -5.40 17.03 23.07
C LYS A 20 -4.14 16.27 23.47
N VAL A 21 -3.00 16.92 23.36
CA VAL A 21 -1.68 16.35 23.66
C VAL A 21 -1.25 16.81 25.05
N GLN A 22 -0.70 15.88 25.82
CA GLN A 22 -0.14 16.15 27.15
C GLN A 22 1.26 15.55 27.21
N LEU A 23 2.25 16.39 27.54
CA LEU A 23 3.64 15.98 27.72
C LEU A 23 4.10 16.38 29.12
N LEU A 24 4.89 15.50 29.74
CA LEU A 24 5.51 15.73 31.03
C LEU A 24 7.03 15.92 30.84
N ALA A 25 7.57 17.03 31.32
CA ALA A 25 9.00 17.27 31.36
C ALA A 25 9.53 17.15 32.78
N THR A 26 10.66 16.43 32.92
CA THR A 26 11.30 16.19 34.21
C THR A 26 12.79 16.48 34.16
N LYS A 27 13.37 16.79 35.33
CA LYS A 27 14.82 16.89 35.54
C LYS A 27 15.16 16.05 36.75
N PHE A 28 15.95 14.98 36.55
CA PHE A 28 16.31 14.04 37.63
C PHE A 28 15.09 13.45 38.36
N GLY A 29 13.99 13.23 37.63
CA GLY A 29 12.73 12.68 38.19
C GLY A 29 11.78 13.73 38.75
N GLU A 30 12.22 14.96 39.00
CA GLU A 30 11.39 16.07 39.47
C GLU A 30 10.74 16.84 38.32
N PRO A 31 9.54 17.42 38.52
CA PRO A 31 8.85 18.20 37.51
C PRO A 31 9.68 19.43 37.06
N LEU A 32 9.80 19.63 35.75
CA LEU A 32 10.54 20.74 35.16
C LEU A 32 9.56 21.86 34.77
N SER A 33 9.42 22.86 35.61
CA SER A 33 8.56 24.00 35.39
C SER A 33 9.20 25.05 34.48
N GLY A 34 8.38 25.72 33.65
CA GLY A 34 8.79 26.81 32.75
C GLY A 34 9.67 26.37 31.57
N ALA A 35 9.80 25.09 31.33
CA ALA A 35 10.58 24.58 30.19
C ALA A 35 9.83 24.80 28.88
N ARG A 36 10.55 25.30 27.86
CA ARG A 36 9.99 25.44 26.52
C ARG A 36 10.04 24.11 25.76
N VAL A 37 8.92 23.78 25.13
CA VAL A 37 8.75 22.56 24.35
C VAL A 37 8.61 22.92 22.87
N ARG A 38 9.36 22.19 22.03
CA ARG A 38 9.31 22.32 20.58
C ARG A 38 8.68 21.07 19.98
N LEU A 39 7.85 21.28 18.95
CA LEU A 39 7.26 20.23 18.11
C LEU A 39 7.81 20.39 16.70
N ASP A 40 8.53 19.39 16.23
CA ASP A 40 9.08 19.34 14.86
C ASP A 40 8.33 18.32 14.03
N PRO A 41 7.80 18.66 12.82
CA PRO A 41 7.30 17.67 11.89
C PRO A 41 8.38 16.63 11.57
N CYS A 42 8.01 15.34 11.59
CA CYS A 42 8.97 14.25 11.47
C CYS A 42 8.65 13.33 10.28
N ASN A 43 9.27 13.60 9.14
CA ASN A 43 9.13 12.78 7.93
C ASN A 43 10.33 11.85 7.76
N CYS A 44 10.60 11.03 8.77
CA CYS A 44 11.71 10.07 8.74
C CYS A 44 11.37 8.87 7.86
N GLU A 45 11.91 8.81 6.65
CA GLU A 45 11.67 7.69 5.70
C GLU A 45 12.17 6.35 6.24
N LYS A 46 13.21 6.32 7.04
CA LYS A 46 13.73 5.10 7.68
C LYS A 46 12.76 4.50 8.71
N ILE A 47 11.94 5.32 9.37
CA ILE A 47 10.93 4.87 10.35
C ILE A 47 9.59 4.61 9.68
N PHE A 48 9.23 5.42 8.69
CA PHE A 48 7.96 5.38 7.97
C PHE A 48 8.14 4.90 6.51
N SER A 49 9.20 4.14 6.25
CA SER A 49 9.48 3.57 4.92
C SER A 49 8.34 2.67 4.45
N GLY A 50 8.01 2.76 3.16
CA GLY A 50 6.96 1.96 2.52
C GLY A 50 5.56 2.57 2.56
N GLY A 51 5.38 3.73 3.20
CA GLY A 51 4.14 4.48 3.10
C GLY A 51 4.16 5.49 1.94
N PRO A 52 3.00 5.86 1.40
CA PRO A 52 2.91 6.95 0.44
C PRO A 52 3.39 8.25 1.09
N LYS A 53 3.99 9.15 0.28
CA LYS A 53 4.47 10.45 0.77
C LYS A 53 3.36 11.19 1.51
N VAL A 54 3.66 11.65 2.71
CA VAL A 54 2.74 12.47 3.49
C VAL A 54 2.58 13.81 2.77
N GLY A 55 1.34 14.22 2.51
CA GLY A 55 1.03 15.51 1.93
C GLY A 55 1.30 16.67 2.89
N GLN A 56 0.86 17.88 2.52
CA GLN A 56 0.95 19.05 3.39
C GLN A 56 0.20 18.78 4.71
N PRO A 57 0.76 19.20 5.86
CA PRO A 57 0.10 19.00 7.15
C PRO A 57 -1.28 19.66 7.19
N ALA A 58 -2.31 18.86 7.47
CA ALA A 58 -3.67 19.34 7.71
C ALA A 58 -3.87 19.61 9.21
N LEU A 59 -2.91 20.29 9.85
CA LEU A 59 -2.85 20.50 11.28
C LEU A 59 -2.46 21.94 11.59
N ASP A 60 -3.11 22.52 12.57
CA ASP A 60 -2.70 23.76 13.20
C ASP A 60 -1.96 23.41 14.51
N VAL A 61 -0.65 23.52 14.46
CA VAL A 61 0.23 23.18 15.59
C VAL A 61 0.58 24.46 16.34
N PRO A 62 0.32 24.51 17.66
CA PRO A 62 0.63 25.68 18.44
C PRO A 62 2.15 25.90 18.56
N SER A 63 2.56 27.15 18.50
CA SER A 63 3.90 27.63 18.88
C SER A 63 3.91 28.12 20.34
N ASN A 64 5.08 28.23 20.94
CA ASN A 64 5.24 28.74 22.32
C ASN A 64 4.63 27.86 23.42
N LEU A 65 5.01 26.60 23.41
CA LEU A 65 4.59 25.63 24.42
C LEU A 65 5.53 25.71 25.64
N GLY A 66 4.96 25.85 26.84
CA GLY A 66 5.71 25.87 28.08
C GLY A 66 5.10 24.95 29.14
N THR A 67 5.92 24.36 29.98
CA THR A 67 5.47 23.51 31.07
C THR A 67 4.99 24.34 32.28
N ASP A 68 3.96 23.86 32.94
CA ASP A 68 3.43 24.42 34.18
C ASP A 68 4.31 24.06 35.39
N LYS A 69 3.86 24.44 36.61
CA LYS A 69 4.51 24.13 37.88
C LYS A 69 4.70 22.62 38.14
N ASN A 70 3.91 21.78 37.53
CA ASN A 70 3.97 20.33 37.65
C ASN A 70 4.79 19.70 36.53
N GLY A 71 5.48 20.48 35.69
CA GLY A 71 6.23 20.01 34.53
C GLY A 71 5.34 19.57 33.36
N LEU A 72 4.03 19.80 33.42
CA LEU A 72 3.08 19.39 32.41
C LEU A 72 2.84 20.49 31.39
N VAL A 73 2.83 20.14 30.10
CA VAL A 73 2.31 20.99 29.04
C VAL A 73 1.12 20.30 28.40
N THR A 74 0.02 21.05 28.27
CA THR A 74 -1.21 20.57 27.61
C THR A 74 -1.58 21.54 26.50
N PHE A 75 -1.84 21.02 25.32
CA PHE A 75 -2.23 21.80 24.15
C PHE A 75 -3.10 20.99 23.20
N ASP A 76 -3.84 21.69 22.38
CA ASP A 76 -4.68 21.10 21.34
C ASP A 76 -4.05 21.32 19.97
N ILE A 77 -4.10 20.30 19.12
CA ILE A 77 -3.74 20.36 17.70
C ILE A 77 -5.02 20.23 16.91
N GLU A 78 -5.43 21.32 16.26
CA GLU A 78 -6.61 21.35 15.40
C GLU A 78 -6.33 20.62 14.08
N THR A 79 -7.33 19.85 13.59
CA THR A 79 -7.21 19.08 12.36
C THR A 79 -8.09 19.63 11.26
N LYS A 80 -7.58 19.57 10.01
CA LYS A 80 -8.27 19.95 8.79
C LYS A 80 -8.32 18.75 7.83
N ASP A 81 -9.14 18.85 6.78
CA ASP A 81 -9.17 17.84 5.72
C ASP A 81 -7.81 17.78 5.01
N PRO A 82 -7.14 16.62 4.97
CA PRO A 82 -5.88 16.45 4.26
C PRO A 82 -5.97 16.76 2.76
N LYS A 83 -7.13 16.60 2.14
CA LYS A 83 -7.39 16.83 0.71
C LYS A 83 -6.44 16.05 -0.23
N ASN A 84 -5.88 14.99 0.25
CA ASN A 84 -4.94 14.15 -0.48
C ASN A 84 -5.41 12.70 -0.42
N ASN A 85 -6.40 12.38 -1.25
CA ASN A 85 -6.95 11.03 -1.33
C ASN A 85 -5.87 10.06 -1.81
N ARG A 86 -5.53 9.10 -0.96
CA ARG A 86 -4.54 8.07 -1.23
C ARG A 86 -5.17 6.74 -1.62
N SER A 87 -6.14 6.80 -2.55
CA SER A 87 -6.85 5.62 -3.05
C SER A 87 -7.57 4.84 -1.93
N TYR A 88 -7.09 3.64 -1.56
CA TYR A 88 -7.71 2.79 -0.53
C TYR A 88 -7.30 3.16 0.90
N ILE A 89 -6.26 3.98 1.09
CA ILE A 89 -5.83 4.43 2.41
C ILE A 89 -6.64 5.64 2.82
N ASP A 90 -7.36 5.55 3.94
CA ASP A 90 -8.19 6.63 4.47
C ASP A 90 -7.38 7.53 5.41
N GLY A 91 -7.17 8.76 4.98
CA GLY A 91 -6.46 9.79 5.76
C GLY A 91 -4.93 9.73 5.68
N GLN A 92 -4.30 10.54 6.49
CA GLN A 92 -2.84 10.68 6.55
C GLN A 92 -2.30 10.66 7.98
N LEU A 93 -1.07 10.19 8.13
CA LEU A 93 -0.32 10.19 9.38
C LEU A 93 0.61 11.40 9.41
N TYR A 94 0.54 12.16 10.51
CA TYR A 94 1.39 13.31 10.78
C TYR A 94 2.17 13.06 12.08
N PRO A 95 3.39 12.56 11.99
CA PRO A 95 4.26 12.40 13.14
C PRO A 95 4.96 13.72 13.48
N PHE A 96 5.02 14.04 14.77
CA PHE A 96 5.75 15.16 15.32
C PHE A 96 6.70 14.68 16.39
N MET A 97 7.96 15.07 16.28
CA MET A 97 8.91 14.88 17.36
C MET A 97 8.75 16.02 18.38
N PHE A 98 8.67 15.67 19.64
CA PHE A 98 8.69 16.64 20.73
C PHE A 98 10.05 16.63 21.45
N SER A 99 10.54 17.80 21.79
CA SER A 99 11.79 17.98 22.52
C SER A 99 11.75 19.25 23.38
N LEU A 100 12.62 19.31 24.39
CA LEU A 100 12.89 20.56 25.06
C LEU A 100 13.81 21.43 24.20
N GLU A 101 13.53 22.72 24.08
CA GLU A 101 14.38 23.65 23.30
C GLU A 101 15.85 23.59 23.70
N SER A 102 16.13 23.35 25.00
CA SER A 102 17.49 23.21 25.53
C SER A 102 18.25 21.96 25.06
N GLN A 103 17.59 21.01 24.40
CA GLN A 103 18.19 19.71 24.03
C GLN A 103 18.80 19.68 22.64
N ASN A 104 18.60 20.68 21.81
CA ASN A 104 19.06 20.73 20.41
C ASN A 104 18.82 19.41 19.59
N LYS A 105 17.68 18.76 19.83
CA LYS A 105 17.27 17.53 19.10
C LYS A 105 16.36 17.93 17.96
N SER A 106 16.57 17.34 16.78
CA SER A 106 15.65 17.47 15.64
C SER A 106 15.37 16.09 15.03
N CYS A 107 14.23 15.95 14.36
CA CYS A 107 13.87 14.70 13.71
C CYS A 107 14.91 14.28 12.65
N SER A 108 15.41 15.20 11.84
CA SER A 108 16.42 14.92 10.81
C SER A 108 17.69 14.32 11.38
N ILE A 109 18.25 14.95 12.42
CA ILE A 109 19.48 14.46 13.07
C ILE A 109 19.28 13.05 13.65
N MET A 110 18.14 12.81 14.30
CA MET A 110 17.86 11.52 14.92
C MET A 110 17.51 10.45 13.89
N CYS A 111 16.93 10.84 12.75
CA CYS A 111 16.60 9.94 11.66
C CYS A 111 17.83 9.40 10.92
N GLU A 112 18.85 10.23 10.73
CA GLU A 112 20.08 9.86 10.06
C GLU A 112 20.98 8.95 10.91
N ASN A 113 20.82 8.96 12.23
CA ASN A 113 21.61 8.17 13.14
C ASN A 113 20.88 6.88 13.55
N ASP A 114 21.37 5.73 13.05
CA ASP A 114 20.75 4.42 13.27
C ASP A 114 20.63 4.04 14.76
N THR A 115 21.56 4.47 15.60
CA THR A 115 21.50 4.24 17.06
C THR A 115 20.41 5.06 17.74
N LEU A 116 20.02 6.20 17.19
CA LEU A 116 19.02 7.09 17.77
C LEU A 116 17.59 6.83 17.24
N GLN A 117 17.42 6.02 16.20
CA GLN A 117 16.09 5.74 15.63
C GLN A 117 15.13 5.06 16.62
N SER A 118 15.62 4.14 17.46
CA SER A 118 14.80 3.52 18.50
C SER A 118 14.31 4.53 19.52
N THR A 119 15.18 5.49 19.89
CA THR A 119 14.83 6.58 20.79
C THR A 119 13.85 7.57 20.15
N LEU A 120 14.01 7.87 18.85
CA LEU A 120 13.12 8.76 18.12
C LEU A 120 11.65 8.28 18.18
N ARG A 121 11.43 6.97 18.05
CA ARG A 121 10.07 6.40 18.13
C ARG A 121 9.35 6.75 19.44
N ASN A 122 10.07 6.85 20.54
CA ASN A 122 9.52 7.19 21.85
C ASN A 122 9.30 8.71 22.03
N LEU A 123 9.82 9.52 21.11
CA LEU A 123 9.69 10.98 21.10
C LEU A 123 8.70 11.49 20.06
N LEU A 124 7.83 10.63 19.53
CA LEU A 124 6.84 11.00 18.54
C LEU A 124 5.45 11.09 19.13
N VAL A 125 4.74 12.14 18.74
CA VAL A 125 3.28 12.19 18.75
C VAL A 125 2.80 11.97 17.32
N VAL A 126 1.92 11.01 17.10
CA VAL A 126 1.41 10.66 15.77
C VAL A 126 -0.07 10.99 15.70
N ILE A 127 -0.45 11.83 14.73
CA ILE A 127 -1.84 12.19 14.49
C ILE A 127 -2.26 11.62 13.13
N HIS A 128 -3.19 10.69 13.15
CA HIS A 128 -3.89 10.22 11.96
C HIS A 128 -5.12 11.10 11.74
N VAL A 129 -5.15 11.81 10.63
CA VAL A 129 -6.29 12.63 10.19
C VAL A 129 -6.99 11.93 9.05
N TRP A 130 -8.27 11.60 9.26
CA TRP A 130 -9.11 10.98 8.25
C TRP A 130 -9.39 11.92 7.07
N ASP A 131 -9.56 11.36 5.87
CA ASP A 131 -10.07 12.12 4.73
C ASP A 131 -11.55 12.46 4.92
N GLN A 132 -11.97 13.62 4.42
CA GLN A 132 -13.37 14.02 4.40
C GLN A 132 -14.08 13.30 3.25
N TYR A 133 -14.80 12.21 3.55
CA TYR A 133 -15.60 11.52 2.55
C TYR A 133 -16.89 12.26 2.24
N LYS A 134 -17.19 12.39 0.94
CA LYS A 134 -18.47 12.94 0.44
C LYS A 134 -19.09 11.92 -0.51
N PRO A 135 -20.41 11.64 -0.41
CA PRO A 135 -21.07 10.79 -1.38
C PRO A 135 -21.01 11.42 -2.77
N LYS A 136 -21.07 10.60 -3.81
CA LYS A 136 -21.00 11.06 -5.21
C LYS A 136 -22.23 11.85 -5.64
N GLY A 137 -23.38 11.57 -5.04
CA GLY A 137 -24.65 12.26 -5.30
C GLY A 137 -25.21 12.91 -4.04
N GLU A 138 -26.37 13.53 -4.13
CA GLU A 138 -27.09 14.10 -2.97
C GLU A 138 -27.47 13.02 -1.97
N GLU A 139 -27.84 11.85 -2.47
CA GLU A 139 -28.22 10.69 -1.68
C GLU A 139 -27.26 9.52 -1.92
N PRO A 140 -26.72 8.90 -0.85
CA PRO A 140 -25.83 7.78 -0.99
C PRO A 140 -26.53 6.56 -1.59
N THR A 141 -25.81 5.83 -2.43
CA THR A 141 -26.25 4.59 -3.04
C THR A 141 -25.33 3.42 -2.66
N TRP A 142 -25.82 2.19 -2.88
CA TRP A 142 -25.00 1.00 -2.65
C TRP A 142 -23.76 0.99 -3.53
N LEU A 143 -23.93 1.08 -4.84
CA LEU A 143 -22.81 0.90 -5.79
C LEU A 143 -21.76 2.00 -5.72
N ASP A 144 -22.19 3.25 -5.52
CA ASP A 144 -21.25 4.37 -5.58
C ASP A 144 -20.59 4.71 -4.25
N ASP A 145 -21.30 4.47 -3.12
CA ASP A 145 -20.86 4.98 -1.84
C ASP A 145 -20.66 3.90 -0.78
N VAL A 146 -21.61 2.98 -0.62
CA VAL A 146 -21.60 2.02 0.49
C VAL A 146 -20.77 0.80 0.17
N TYR A 147 -20.96 0.21 -1.00
CA TYR A 147 -20.23 -0.99 -1.43
C TYR A 147 -18.70 -0.81 -1.46
N PRO A 148 -18.14 0.30 -1.98
CA PRO A 148 -16.69 0.50 -1.93
C PRO A 148 -16.11 0.49 -0.52
N ILE A 149 -16.87 1.03 0.46
CA ILE A 149 -16.48 1.01 1.87
C ILE A 149 -16.62 -0.40 2.45
N PHE A 150 -17.79 -1.02 2.26
CA PHE A 150 -18.08 -2.35 2.82
C PHE A 150 -17.23 -3.46 2.23
N LYS A 151 -16.87 -3.37 0.94
CA LYS A 151 -16.00 -4.34 0.28
C LYS A 151 -14.65 -4.48 0.97
N GLN A 152 -14.07 -3.38 1.45
CA GLN A 152 -12.84 -3.43 2.23
C GLN A 152 -12.99 -4.30 3.48
N TYR A 153 -14.08 -4.10 4.23
CA TYR A 153 -14.36 -4.89 5.44
C TYR A 153 -14.76 -6.33 5.13
N ALA A 154 -15.50 -6.55 4.05
CA ALA A 154 -15.84 -7.90 3.58
C ALA A 154 -14.60 -8.72 3.21
N ASN A 155 -13.59 -8.08 2.64
CA ASN A 155 -12.33 -8.75 2.29
C ASN A 155 -11.40 -8.97 3.49
N LEU A 156 -11.35 -8.01 4.43
CA LEU A 156 -10.43 -8.05 5.57
C LEU A 156 -10.96 -8.89 6.74
N TYR A 157 -12.27 -8.93 6.94
CA TYR A 157 -12.85 -9.45 8.17
C TYR A 157 -13.95 -10.50 8.00
N PRO A 158 -13.88 -11.45 7.04
CA PRO A 158 -14.91 -12.48 6.92
C PRO A 158 -15.02 -13.34 8.19
N VAL A 159 -13.89 -13.59 8.86
CA VAL A 159 -13.83 -14.37 10.10
C VAL A 159 -14.40 -13.60 11.29
N MET A 160 -14.31 -12.27 11.33
CA MET A 160 -14.80 -11.45 12.44
C MET A 160 -16.33 -11.37 12.48
N THR A 161 -16.99 -11.61 11.38
CA THR A 161 -18.45 -11.73 11.31
C THR A 161 -18.92 -13.16 11.57
N ASP A 162 -18.01 -14.10 11.79
CA ASP A 162 -18.29 -15.55 11.84
C ASP A 162 -19.13 -16.01 10.63
N ASN A 163 -18.88 -15.40 9.48
CA ASN A 163 -19.69 -15.52 8.26
C ASN A 163 -21.19 -15.20 8.46
N PHE A 164 -21.55 -14.51 9.55
CA PHE A 164 -22.93 -14.13 9.84
C PHE A 164 -23.49 -13.14 8.83
N VAL A 165 -22.65 -12.21 8.30
CA VAL A 165 -23.02 -11.25 7.28
C VAL A 165 -21.89 -11.04 6.28
N ASN A 166 -22.22 -11.14 5.01
CA ASN A 166 -21.29 -10.75 3.93
C ASN A 166 -21.53 -9.28 3.56
N LEU A 167 -20.66 -8.39 4.07
CA LEU A 167 -20.75 -6.96 3.79
C LEU A 167 -20.53 -6.60 2.31
N GLY A 168 -19.99 -7.52 1.49
CA GLY A 168 -19.86 -7.36 0.05
C GLY A 168 -21.12 -7.71 -0.75
N ASN A 169 -22.15 -8.25 -0.10
CA ASN A 169 -23.40 -8.66 -0.75
C ASN A 169 -24.56 -7.74 -0.34
N TYR A 170 -25.18 -7.09 -1.32
CA TYR A 170 -26.28 -6.14 -1.12
C TYR A 170 -27.46 -6.77 -0.36
N TYR A 171 -27.90 -7.95 -0.76
CA TYR A 171 -29.06 -8.60 -0.15
C TYR A 171 -28.77 -9.06 1.28
N ASP A 172 -27.56 -9.49 1.54
CA ASP A 172 -27.16 -9.88 2.88
C ASP A 172 -27.10 -8.68 3.83
N VAL A 173 -26.58 -7.56 3.35
CA VAL A 173 -26.60 -6.29 4.10
C VAL A 173 -28.03 -5.80 4.35
N ILE A 174 -28.97 -5.96 3.41
CA ILE A 174 -30.38 -5.63 3.61
C ILE A 174 -30.99 -6.49 4.73
N ASN A 175 -30.76 -7.80 4.66
CA ASN A 175 -31.30 -8.75 5.63
C ASN A 175 -30.80 -8.47 7.06
N HIS A 176 -29.58 -7.94 7.18
CA HIS A 176 -28.95 -7.61 8.48
C HIS A 176 -28.93 -6.10 8.78
N LYS A 177 -29.70 -5.29 8.04
CA LYS A 177 -29.76 -3.83 8.11
C LYS A 177 -29.76 -3.30 9.53
N ASN A 178 -30.69 -3.80 10.37
CA ASN A 178 -30.90 -3.28 11.72
C ASN A 178 -29.71 -3.56 12.65
N ALA A 179 -29.09 -4.73 12.53
CA ALA A 179 -27.93 -5.10 13.32
C ALA A 179 -26.71 -4.25 12.95
N ILE A 180 -26.49 -4.04 11.64
CA ILE A 180 -25.40 -3.20 11.12
C ILE A 180 -25.62 -1.73 11.56
N LEU A 181 -26.82 -1.20 11.37
CA LEU A 181 -27.17 0.17 11.75
C LEU A 181 -26.96 0.41 13.24
N MET A 182 -27.47 -0.49 14.08
CA MET A 182 -27.33 -0.42 15.54
C MET A 182 -25.85 -0.40 15.94
N SER A 183 -25.04 -1.30 15.40
CA SER A 183 -23.60 -1.39 15.74
C SER A 183 -22.81 -0.16 15.34
N LEU A 184 -23.16 0.48 14.19
CA LEU A 184 -22.53 1.70 13.73
C LEU A 184 -22.96 2.96 14.51
N GLN A 185 -24.16 2.94 15.11
CA GLN A 185 -24.69 4.06 15.90
C GLN A 185 -24.22 4.08 17.35
N LEU A 186 -23.71 2.97 17.87
CA LEU A 186 -23.17 2.92 19.23
C LEU A 186 -22.03 3.93 19.44
N PRO A 187 -21.83 4.43 20.67
CA PRO A 187 -20.66 5.25 21.00
C PRO A 187 -19.36 4.53 20.63
N ILE A 188 -18.34 5.26 20.18
CA ILE A 188 -17.07 4.67 19.76
C ILE A 188 -16.34 3.89 20.86
N SER A 189 -16.64 4.22 22.13
CA SER A 189 -16.14 3.51 23.30
C SER A 189 -16.90 2.23 23.63
N HIS A 190 -18.07 2.01 23.01
CA HIS A 190 -18.89 0.84 23.29
C HIS A 190 -18.24 -0.44 22.71
N PRO A 191 -18.19 -1.56 23.46
CA PRO A 191 -17.57 -2.81 22.99
C PRO A 191 -18.11 -3.30 21.64
N ASN A 192 -19.41 -3.20 21.44
CA ASN A 192 -20.09 -3.68 20.23
C ASN A 192 -20.14 -2.63 19.10
N HIS A 193 -19.42 -1.49 19.23
CA HIS A 193 -19.29 -0.56 18.13
C HIS A 193 -18.48 -1.19 17.00
N MET A 194 -18.95 -1.07 15.77
CA MET A 194 -18.25 -1.59 14.58
C MET A 194 -17.70 -0.46 13.68
N PRO A 195 -16.58 -0.70 13.02
CA PRO A 195 -15.70 -1.86 13.15
C PRO A 195 -14.94 -1.89 14.49
N VAL A 196 -14.57 -3.10 14.94
CA VAL A 196 -13.84 -3.29 16.22
C VAL A 196 -12.52 -2.53 16.26
N SER A 197 -11.83 -2.43 15.13
CA SER A 197 -10.58 -1.69 14.94
C SER A 197 -10.72 -0.17 15.04
N ARG A 198 -11.95 0.35 15.00
CA ARG A 198 -12.23 1.81 15.00
C ARG A 198 -11.57 2.54 13.84
N ASP A 199 -11.42 1.88 12.69
CA ASP A 199 -10.73 2.38 11.50
C ASP A 199 -11.68 2.95 10.41
N LEU A 200 -12.97 3.07 10.71
CA LEU A 200 -13.95 3.72 9.85
C LEU A 200 -14.12 5.18 10.25
N SER A 201 -13.79 6.10 9.32
CA SER A 201 -13.94 7.54 9.54
C SER A 201 -15.40 7.95 9.82
N LYS A 202 -15.57 9.04 10.56
CA LYS A 202 -16.88 9.59 10.90
C LYS A 202 -17.70 9.92 9.64
N SER A 203 -17.06 10.49 8.62
CA SER A 203 -17.73 10.84 7.37
C SER A 203 -18.24 9.62 6.61
N LYS A 204 -17.43 8.58 6.44
CA LYS A 204 -17.85 7.31 5.83
C LYS A 204 -18.95 6.63 6.64
N ARG A 205 -18.79 6.59 7.95
CA ARG A 205 -19.82 6.02 8.85
C ARG A 205 -21.17 6.73 8.71
N GLN A 206 -21.16 8.07 8.65
CA GLN A 206 -22.39 8.85 8.47
C GLN A 206 -23.09 8.59 7.14
N VAL A 207 -22.33 8.41 6.06
CA VAL A 207 -22.86 8.04 4.74
C VAL A 207 -23.55 6.67 4.79
N ILE A 208 -22.91 5.68 5.42
CA ILE A 208 -23.51 4.35 5.60
C ILE A 208 -24.77 4.41 6.47
N ILE A 209 -24.74 5.13 7.58
CA ILE A 209 -25.91 5.30 8.46
C ILE A 209 -27.05 6.00 7.71
N LYS A 210 -26.75 7.09 6.96
CA LYS A 210 -27.74 7.79 6.14
C LYS A 210 -28.41 6.84 5.14
N TRP A 211 -27.60 5.99 4.48
CA TRP A 211 -28.12 5.01 3.54
C TRP A 211 -28.97 3.94 4.23
N LEU A 212 -28.46 3.30 5.31
CA LEU A 212 -29.18 2.27 6.05
C LEU A 212 -30.47 2.77 6.72
N SER A 213 -30.59 4.07 7.01
CA SER A 213 -31.79 4.65 7.66
C SER A 213 -32.97 4.80 6.71
N LYS A 214 -32.84 4.54 5.42
CA LYS A 214 -33.92 4.64 4.45
C LYS A 214 -34.82 3.42 4.45
N ASP A 215 -36.10 3.61 4.13
CA ASP A 215 -37.05 2.49 3.98
C ASP A 215 -36.68 1.60 2.78
N LYS A 216 -36.41 2.23 1.65
CA LYS A 216 -35.86 1.57 0.46
C LYS A 216 -34.40 1.97 0.31
N LEU A 217 -33.51 0.99 0.33
CA LEU A 217 -32.09 1.20 0.19
C LEU A 217 -31.72 1.40 -1.27
N PRO A 218 -31.28 2.61 -1.70
CA PRO A 218 -30.94 2.84 -3.09
C PRO A 218 -29.76 1.99 -3.52
N PHE A 219 -29.94 1.23 -4.60
CA PHE A 219 -28.87 0.39 -5.14
C PHE A 219 -27.85 1.22 -5.94
N GLY A 220 -28.29 2.25 -6.62
CA GLY A 220 -27.52 3.03 -7.58
C GLY A 220 -27.62 2.44 -9.00
N GLU A 221 -27.25 3.25 -9.98
CA GLU A 221 -27.22 2.78 -11.35
C GLU A 221 -25.90 2.03 -11.60
N PRO A 222 -25.98 0.77 -12.07
CA PRO A 222 -24.78 0.08 -12.47
C PRO A 222 -24.15 0.85 -13.63
N LYS A 223 -22.88 1.19 -13.50
CA LYS A 223 -22.12 1.73 -14.62
C LYS A 223 -22.28 0.79 -15.80
N LYS A 224 -22.76 1.30 -16.94
CA LYS A 224 -23.13 0.59 -18.17
C LYS A 224 -22.83 -0.91 -18.14
N PHE A 225 -23.86 -1.75 -18.09
CA PHE A 225 -23.66 -3.19 -18.22
C PHE A 225 -22.98 -3.48 -19.56
N TYR A 226 -21.78 -3.98 -19.50
CA TYR A 226 -21.24 -4.69 -20.62
C TYR A 226 -22.12 -5.93 -20.83
N SER A 227 -22.49 -6.22 -22.05
CA SER A 227 -23.13 -7.49 -22.33
C SER A 227 -22.15 -8.63 -21.99
N VAL A 228 -22.68 -9.83 -21.80
CA VAL A 228 -21.83 -11.00 -21.54
C VAL A 228 -20.81 -11.19 -22.69
N GLU A 229 -21.19 -10.82 -23.91
CA GLU A 229 -20.29 -10.87 -25.07
C GLU A 229 -19.17 -9.83 -24.99
N HIS A 230 -19.42 -8.66 -24.42
CA HIS A 230 -18.35 -7.68 -24.13
C HIS A 230 -17.39 -8.24 -23.08
N LEU A 231 -17.93 -8.79 -21.97
CA LEU A 231 -17.13 -9.41 -20.92
C LEU A 231 -16.25 -10.54 -21.47
N ARG A 232 -16.80 -11.41 -22.33
CA ARG A 232 -16.04 -12.49 -22.96
C ARG A 232 -14.90 -11.96 -23.84
N ARG A 233 -15.15 -10.88 -24.61
CA ARG A 233 -14.11 -10.23 -25.43
C ARG A 233 -13.03 -9.60 -24.57
N ASP A 234 -13.41 -8.92 -23.50
CA ASP A 234 -12.45 -8.28 -22.60
C ASP A 234 -11.59 -9.32 -21.87
N LEU A 235 -12.19 -10.45 -21.47
CA LEU A 235 -11.45 -11.58 -20.90
C LEU A 235 -10.51 -12.23 -21.93
N GLN A 236 -10.92 -12.36 -23.19
CA GLN A 236 -10.03 -12.84 -24.25
C GLN A 236 -8.86 -11.87 -24.47
N THR A 237 -9.11 -10.57 -24.46
CA THR A 237 -8.07 -9.53 -24.55
C THR A 237 -7.13 -9.59 -23.33
N ALA A 238 -7.65 -9.80 -22.13
CA ALA A 238 -6.82 -9.98 -20.93
C ALA A 238 -5.94 -11.24 -21.05
N LEU A 239 -6.48 -12.34 -21.58
CA LEU A 239 -5.72 -13.56 -21.85
C LEU A 239 -4.55 -13.31 -22.83
N GLU A 240 -4.79 -12.53 -23.87
CA GLU A 240 -3.77 -12.11 -24.84
C GLU A 240 -2.72 -11.19 -24.20
N LEU A 241 -3.14 -10.33 -23.27
CA LEU A 241 -2.27 -9.43 -22.53
C LEU A 241 -1.28 -10.21 -21.65
N GLU A 242 -1.77 -11.13 -20.82
CA GLU A 242 -0.93 -11.98 -19.97
C GLU A 242 0.04 -12.82 -20.81
N HIS A 243 -0.42 -13.36 -21.93
CA HIS A 243 0.46 -14.09 -22.85
C HIS A 243 1.53 -13.20 -23.49
N ALA A 244 1.21 -11.94 -23.83
CA ALA A 244 2.14 -11.05 -24.51
C ALA A 244 3.36 -10.66 -23.66
N THR A 245 3.29 -10.75 -22.35
CA THR A 245 4.40 -10.44 -21.43
C THR A 245 5.37 -11.61 -21.28
N ILE A 246 4.89 -12.85 -21.37
CA ILE A 246 5.67 -14.08 -21.12
C ILE A 246 6.90 -14.21 -22.03
N PRO A 247 6.84 -14.06 -23.37
CA PRO A 247 8.02 -14.22 -24.24
C PRO A 247 9.12 -13.22 -23.95
N THR A 248 8.79 -11.97 -23.60
CA THR A 248 9.79 -10.95 -23.27
C THR A 248 10.51 -11.28 -21.97
N TYR A 249 9.81 -11.72 -20.93
CA TYR A 249 10.41 -12.18 -19.67
C TYR A 249 11.23 -13.45 -19.84
N LEU A 250 10.74 -14.43 -20.61
CA LEU A 250 11.48 -15.68 -20.87
C LEU A 250 12.79 -15.42 -21.62
N THR A 251 12.76 -14.56 -22.64
CA THR A 251 13.96 -14.22 -23.42
C THR A 251 14.97 -13.49 -22.55
N ALA A 252 14.53 -12.52 -21.73
CA ALA A 252 15.39 -11.82 -20.81
C ALA A 252 16.01 -12.79 -19.79
N LEU A 253 15.24 -13.70 -19.21
CA LEU A 253 15.73 -14.75 -18.29
C LEU A 253 16.75 -15.66 -18.99
N ALA A 254 16.45 -16.14 -20.19
CA ALA A 254 17.35 -17.02 -20.96
C ALA A 254 18.68 -16.33 -21.35
N SER A 255 18.72 -15.00 -21.40
CA SER A 255 19.92 -14.24 -21.70
C SER A 255 20.92 -14.14 -20.55
N ILE A 256 20.50 -14.49 -19.31
CA ILE A 256 21.37 -14.45 -18.15
C ILE A 256 22.27 -15.69 -18.17
N LYS A 257 23.60 -15.47 -18.07
CA LYS A 257 24.57 -16.58 -17.99
C LYS A 257 24.25 -17.44 -16.77
N SER A 258 24.29 -18.77 -16.96
CA SER A 258 24.14 -19.71 -15.84
C SER A 258 25.20 -19.43 -14.78
N SER A 259 24.83 -19.60 -13.52
CA SER A 259 25.66 -19.31 -12.33
C SER A 259 25.92 -17.82 -12.03
N TYR A 260 25.39 -16.88 -12.85
CA TYR A 260 25.47 -15.46 -12.56
C TYR A 260 24.08 -14.89 -12.19
N ASN A 261 24.08 -13.88 -11.31
CA ASN A 261 22.86 -13.13 -10.97
C ASN A 261 21.69 -14.05 -10.54
N LEU A 262 21.94 -15.05 -9.73
CA LEU A 262 20.95 -16.05 -9.29
C LEU A 262 19.70 -15.40 -8.66
N LYS A 263 19.90 -14.30 -7.93
CA LYS A 263 18.81 -13.54 -7.29
C LYS A 263 17.84 -12.97 -8.35
N ILE A 264 18.38 -12.38 -9.42
CA ILE A 264 17.59 -11.86 -10.53
C ILE A 264 16.87 -12.99 -11.27
N GLN A 265 17.58 -14.12 -11.51
CA GLN A 265 16.97 -15.29 -12.13
C GLN A 265 15.77 -15.82 -11.33
N ARG A 266 15.88 -15.85 -9.99
CA ARG A 266 14.78 -16.29 -9.10
C ARG A 266 13.58 -15.34 -9.24
N VAL A 267 13.79 -14.02 -9.17
CA VAL A 267 12.71 -13.04 -9.32
C VAL A 267 12.04 -13.16 -10.69
N MET A 268 12.81 -13.21 -11.77
CA MET A 268 12.28 -13.37 -13.12
C MET A 268 11.46 -14.66 -13.29
N LYS A 269 11.91 -15.77 -12.68
CA LYS A 269 11.14 -17.01 -12.68
C LYS A 269 9.81 -16.88 -11.95
N VAL A 270 9.78 -16.17 -10.82
CA VAL A 270 8.55 -15.92 -10.07
C VAL A 270 7.56 -15.11 -10.90
N VAL A 271 8.01 -14.01 -11.51
CA VAL A 271 7.17 -13.18 -12.38
C VAL A 271 6.60 -14.02 -13.53
N ILE A 272 7.44 -14.75 -14.25
CA ILE A 272 6.97 -15.60 -15.36
C ILE A 272 5.90 -16.63 -14.92
N ILE A 273 6.09 -17.25 -13.75
CA ILE A 273 5.11 -18.18 -13.19
C ILE A 273 3.80 -17.45 -12.86
N GLN A 274 3.88 -16.23 -12.32
CA GLN A 274 2.71 -15.41 -12.02
C GLN A 274 1.94 -15.06 -13.29
N GLU A 275 2.59 -14.63 -14.37
CA GLU A 275 1.95 -14.37 -15.67
C GLU A 275 1.25 -15.62 -16.23
N MET A 276 1.91 -16.80 -16.14
CA MET A 276 1.29 -18.06 -16.54
C MET A 276 0.07 -18.41 -15.68
N MET A 277 0.11 -18.11 -14.38
CA MET A 277 -1.03 -18.31 -13.48
C MET A 277 -2.17 -17.33 -13.78
N HIS A 278 -1.88 -16.05 -14.03
CA HIS A 278 -2.85 -15.05 -14.43
C HIS A 278 -3.54 -15.48 -15.72
N MET A 279 -2.78 -15.89 -16.72
CA MET A 279 -3.30 -16.43 -17.97
C MET A 279 -4.27 -17.61 -17.74
N ALA A 280 -3.90 -18.56 -16.87
CA ALA A 280 -4.76 -19.70 -16.55
C ALA A 280 -6.04 -19.27 -15.80
N LEU A 281 -5.92 -18.33 -14.87
CA LEU A 281 -7.08 -17.78 -14.13
C LEU A 281 -8.05 -17.06 -15.06
N VAL A 282 -7.55 -16.22 -15.96
CA VAL A 282 -8.37 -15.52 -16.96
C VAL A 282 -9.08 -16.52 -17.89
N ALA A 283 -8.37 -17.56 -18.35
CA ALA A 283 -8.97 -18.61 -19.18
C ALA A 283 -10.10 -19.34 -18.44
N ASN A 284 -9.91 -19.66 -17.15
CA ASN A 284 -10.93 -20.29 -16.33
C ASN A 284 -12.14 -19.38 -16.10
N ILE A 285 -11.93 -18.09 -15.88
CA ILE A 285 -13.03 -17.11 -15.76
C ILE A 285 -13.80 -17.01 -17.07
N LEU A 286 -13.09 -16.96 -18.20
CA LEU A 286 -13.71 -16.92 -19.53
C LEU A 286 -14.59 -18.15 -19.77
N ASN A 287 -14.11 -19.35 -19.44
CA ASN A 287 -14.91 -20.58 -19.48
C ASN A 287 -16.14 -20.50 -18.55
N ALA A 288 -15.97 -19.99 -17.31
CA ALA A 288 -17.05 -19.90 -16.34
C ALA A 288 -18.19 -18.96 -16.79
N VAL A 289 -17.88 -17.92 -17.58
CA VAL A 289 -18.90 -17.04 -18.17
C VAL A 289 -19.41 -17.54 -19.52
N GLY A 290 -19.10 -18.79 -19.87
CA GLY A 290 -19.57 -19.45 -21.11
C GLY A 290 -18.86 -18.94 -22.37
N GLY A 291 -17.65 -18.41 -22.23
CA GLY A 291 -16.76 -18.12 -23.37
C GLY A 291 -15.83 -19.30 -23.66
N GLU A 292 -15.07 -19.21 -24.74
CA GLU A 292 -14.08 -20.19 -25.15
C GLU A 292 -12.72 -19.53 -25.33
N PRO A 293 -11.71 -19.84 -24.47
CA PRO A 293 -10.38 -19.25 -24.58
C PRO A 293 -9.71 -19.66 -25.90
N SER A 294 -9.40 -18.68 -26.74
CA SER A 294 -8.69 -18.89 -28.00
C SER A 294 -7.20 -18.65 -27.84
N LEU A 295 -6.40 -19.73 -27.86
CA LEU A 295 -4.93 -19.68 -27.73
C LEU A 295 -4.21 -19.84 -29.08
N TYR A 296 -4.97 -20.14 -30.14
CA TYR A 296 -4.46 -20.49 -31.46
C TYR A 296 -4.89 -19.52 -32.57
N SER A 297 -5.46 -18.37 -32.19
CA SER A 297 -5.78 -17.34 -33.18
C SER A 297 -4.49 -16.82 -33.81
N LYS A 298 -4.56 -16.43 -35.09
CA LYS A 298 -3.39 -15.92 -35.83
C LYS A 298 -2.68 -14.74 -35.15
N ASN A 299 -3.40 -13.97 -34.36
CA ASN A 299 -2.91 -12.79 -33.68
C ASN A 299 -2.64 -13.02 -32.19
N PHE A 300 -2.80 -14.24 -31.67
CA PHE A 300 -2.58 -14.54 -30.25
C PHE A 300 -1.12 -14.36 -29.84
N ILE A 301 -0.19 -14.71 -30.71
CA ILE A 301 1.24 -14.46 -30.51
C ILE A 301 1.59 -13.14 -31.21
N PRO A 302 1.93 -12.07 -30.46
CA PRO A 302 2.25 -10.80 -31.08
C PRO A 302 3.55 -10.85 -31.89
N ASN A 303 3.66 -9.98 -32.90
CA ASN A 303 4.93 -9.75 -33.59
C ASN A 303 5.72 -8.68 -32.83
N TYR A 304 6.79 -9.09 -32.15
CA TYR A 304 7.63 -8.18 -31.39
C TYR A 304 8.61 -7.37 -32.27
N PRO A 305 8.92 -6.09 -31.92
CA PRO A 305 8.36 -5.33 -30.79
C PRO A 305 6.89 -4.97 -31.04
N CYS A 306 6.06 -5.04 -29.97
CA CYS A 306 4.64 -4.82 -30.11
C CYS A 306 4.09 -3.95 -28.95
N ARG A 307 2.88 -3.43 -29.12
CA ARG A 307 2.11 -2.81 -28.05
C ARG A 307 1.35 -3.88 -27.28
N LEU A 308 1.05 -3.59 -26.01
CA LEU A 308 0.22 -4.47 -25.20
C LEU A 308 -1.22 -4.55 -25.76
N PRO A 309 -1.84 -5.74 -25.78
CA PRO A 309 -3.25 -5.90 -26.14
C PRO A 309 -4.18 -5.03 -25.27
N GLY A 310 -5.37 -4.74 -25.80
CA GLY A 310 -6.37 -3.97 -25.07
C GLY A 310 -6.08 -2.47 -24.93
N GLY A 311 -5.00 -1.97 -25.52
CA GLY A 311 -4.61 -0.56 -25.41
C GLY A 311 -4.09 -0.17 -24.03
N VAL A 312 -3.67 -1.15 -23.23
CA VAL A 312 -3.01 -0.91 -21.94
C VAL A 312 -1.67 -0.25 -22.20
N GLN A 313 -1.39 0.85 -21.51
CA GLN A 313 -0.15 1.64 -21.67
C GLN A 313 0.19 1.87 -23.16
N PRO A 314 -0.62 2.65 -23.90
CA PRO A 314 -0.57 2.71 -25.37
C PRO A 314 0.78 3.19 -25.95
N ASP A 315 1.59 3.85 -25.14
CA ASP A 315 2.91 4.34 -25.53
C ASP A 315 4.04 3.34 -25.24
N LEU A 316 3.73 2.25 -24.51
CA LEU A 316 4.70 1.21 -24.20
C LEU A 316 4.83 0.21 -25.34
N ILE A 317 6.05 0.06 -25.86
CA ILE A 317 6.39 -0.94 -26.87
C ILE A 317 7.27 -1.98 -26.22
N ILE A 318 6.79 -3.23 -26.14
CA ILE A 318 7.53 -4.33 -25.52
C ILE A 318 8.39 -5.06 -26.56
N PRO A 319 9.71 -5.16 -26.35
CA PRO A 319 10.61 -5.88 -27.23
C PRO A 319 10.87 -7.31 -26.74
N ILE A 320 11.54 -8.09 -27.59
CA ILE A 320 12.24 -9.31 -27.18
C ILE A 320 13.74 -9.01 -27.19
N GLU A 321 14.32 -8.83 -26.01
CA GLU A 321 15.71 -8.41 -25.84
C GLU A 321 16.41 -9.14 -24.69
N LYS A 322 17.75 -9.05 -24.69
CA LYS A 322 18.57 -9.52 -23.58
C LYS A 322 18.29 -8.67 -22.33
N LEU A 323 18.38 -9.28 -21.15
CA LEU A 323 18.24 -8.57 -19.90
C LEU A 323 19.26 -7.43 -19.79
N SER A 324 18.76 -6.24 -19.50
CA SER A 324 19.55 -5.05 -19.24
C SER A 324 18.85 -4.16 -18.20
N LEU A 325 19.60 -3.27 -17.55
CA LEU A 325 18.99 -2.29 -16.64
C LEU A 325 18.00 -1.36 -17.36
N GLY A 326 18.26 -1.06 -18.64
CA GLY A 326 17.35 -0.29 -19.49
C GLY A 326 16.03 -1.03 -19.69
N LEU A 327 16.07 -2.32 -20.04
CA LEU A 327 14.89 -3.15 -20.24
C LEU A 327 14.06 -3.26 -18.95
N ILE A 328 14.73 -3.48 -17.80
CA ILE A 328 14.04 -3.55 -16.50
C ILE A 328 13.32 -2.23 -16.23
N ARG A 329 14.01 -1.08 -16.31
CA ARG A 329 13.45 0.22 -15.90
C ARG A 329 12.38 0.73 -16.85
N ASN A 330 12.60 0.58 -18.16
CA ASN A 330 11.77 1.24 -19.15
C ASN A 330 10.63 0.34 -19.65
N ILE A 331 10.74 -0.96 -19.46
CA ILE A 331 9.75 -1.94 -19.93
C ILE A 331 9.17 -2.71 -18.76
N PHE A 332 9.94 -3.54 -18.05
CA PHE A 332 9.40 -4.43 -17.03
C PHE A 332 8.74 -3.68 -15.87
N MET A 333 9.40 -2.67 -15.30
CA MET A 333 8.80 -1.85 -14.24
C MET A 333 7.55 -1.09 -14.72
N LYS A 334 7.43 -0.86 -16.01
CA LYS A 334 6.25 -0.22 -16.60
C LYS A 334 5.10 -1.20 -16.81
N ILE A 335 5.41 -2.43 -17.23
CA ILE A 335 4.40 -3.51 -17.33
C ILE A 335 3.77 -3.77 -15.96
N GLU A 336 4.63 -3.87 -14.94
CA GLU A 336 4.24 -4.17 -13.55
C GLU A 336 3.78 -2.93 -12.76
N GLU A 337 3.73 -1.75 -13.41
CA GLU A 337 3.32 -0.52 -12.72
C GLU A 337 1.84 -0.58 -12.34
N PRO A 338 1.50 -0.52 -11.04
CA PRO A 338 0.11 -0.56 -10.62
C PRO A 338 -0.67 0.62 -11.22
N GLN A 339 -1.89 0.39 -11.65
CA GLN A 339 -2.78 1.47 -12.14
C GLN A 339 -3.13 2.51 -11.07
N LEU A 340 -2.88 2.18 -9.81
CA LEU A 340 -2.99 3.08 -8.68
C LEU A 340 -1.58 3.50 -8.27
N GLU A 341 -1.30 4.79 -8.25
CA GLU A 341 0.02 5.41 -7.95
C GLU A 341 0.72 4.93 -6.65
N GLN A 342 0.18 3.94 -5.95
CA GLN A 342 0.55 3.61 -4.57
C GLN A 342 1.07 2.19 -4.32
N GLU A 343 1.00 1.27 -5.25
CA GLU A 343 1.65 -0.04 -5.09
C GLU A 343 3.02 -0.04 -5.77
N ARG A 344 4.04 0.43 -5.04
CA ARG A 344 5.43 0.27 -5.46
C ARG A 344 5.79 -1.21 -5.45
N ILE A 345 6.23 -1.70 -6.59
CA ILE A 345 6.88 -3.01 -6.66
C ILE A 345 8.27 -2.87 -6.05
N SER A 346 8.35 -3.09 -4.75
CA SER A 346 9.61 -3.06 -3.99
C SER A 346 10.66 -4.02 -4.55
N SER A 347 10.24 -5.13 -5.15
CA SER A 347 11.15 -6.17 -5.62
C SER A 347 12.12 -5.72 -6.73
N PHE A 348 11.69 -4.95 -7.73
CA PHE A 348 12.59 -4.48 -8.79
C PHE A 348 13.47 -3.31 -8.34
N GLU A 349 12.95 -2.41 -7.52
CA GLU A 349 13.77 -1.32 -6.94
C GLU A 349 14.83 -1.88 -5.98
N ASP A 350 14.50 -2.90 -5.20
CA ASP A 350 15.45 -3.59 -4.32
C ASP A 350 16.58 -4.27 -5.12
N ILE A 351 16.26 -4.89 -6.25
CA ILE A 351 17.24 -5.47 -7.16
C ILE A 351 18.16 -4.38 -7.72
N ILE A 352 17.61 -3.27 -8.22
CA ILE A 352 18.38 -2.15 -8.75
C ILE A 352 19.27 -1.54 -7.66
N SER A 353 18.78 -1.43 -6.44
CA SER A 353 19.53 -0.91 -5.29
C SER A 353 20.66 -1.85 -4.90
N SER A 354 20.44 -3.17 -4.90
CA SER A 354 21.46 -4.17 -4.60
C SER A 354 22.60 -4.20 -5.64
N ILE A 355 22.27 -3.99 -6.91
CA ILE A 355 23.26 -3.87 -7.99
C ILE A 355 24.10 -2.60 -7.83
N LYS A 356 23.50 -1.47 -7.47
CA LYS A 356 24.22 -0.22 -7.19
C LYS A 356 25.14 -0.34 -5.97
N TYR A 357 24.69 -1.02 -4.92
CA TYR A 357 25.47 -1.23 -3.70
C TYR A 357 26.74 -2.05 -3.97
N LYS A 358 26.64 -3.15 -4.73
CA LYS A 358 27.84 -3.94 -5.13
C LYS A 358 28.83 -3.08 -5.96
N LYS A 359 28.36 -2.21 -6.86
CA LYS A 359 29.26 -1.28 -7.61
C LYS A 359 30.00 -0.27 -6.73
N SER A 360 29.43 0.10 -5.57
CA SER A 360 30.06 1.08 -4.67
C SER A 360 31.03 0.44 -3.66
N VAL A 361 30.86 -0.84 -3.35
CA VAL A 361 31.71 -1.57 -2.37
C VAL A 361 32.95 -2.20 -3.04
N GLU A 362 32.83 -2.59 -4.30
CA GLU A 362 33.93 -3.14 -5.07
C GLU A 362 34.71 -2.06 -5.84
N GLY A 363 35.29 -1.06 -5.17
CA GLY A 363 36.09 0.02 -5.76
C GLY A 363 37.16 -0.41 -6.78
N GLY A 364 36.80 -1.24 -7.74
CA GLY A 364 37.59 -1.70 -8.86
C GLY A 364 37.59 -0.67 -9.98
N HIS A 365 38.75 -0.15 -10.31
CA HIS A 365 39.02 0.72 -11.45
C HIS A 365 38.47 0.10 -12.75
N CYS A 366 37.36 0.59 -13.22
CA CYS A 366 36.88 0.31 -14.56
C CYS A 366 37.45 1.39 -15.50
N GLN A 367 38.47 1.04 -16.27
CA GLN A 367 38.94 1.92 -17.36
C GLN A 367 37.83 2.03 -18.41
N LYS A 368 37.37 3.25 -18.67
CA LYS A 368 36.44 3.56 -19.74
C LYS A 368 37.07 3.21 -21.11
N SER A 369 36.57 2.16 -21.75
CA SER A 369 36.69 2.01 -23.19
C SER A 369 35.34 2.37 -23.81
N GLU A 370 35.35 3.36 -24.67
CA GLU A 370 34.20 3.83 -25.44
C GLU A 370 33.82 2.82 -26.53
N LYS A 371 33.21 1.72 -26.16
CA LYS A 371 32.36 0.87 -27.03
C LYS A 371 31.98 -0.40 -26.27
N THR A 372 30.69 -0.54 -26.02
CA THR A 372 30.03 -1.70 -25.42
C THR A 372 30.21 -1.88 -23.91
N GLU A 373 29.16 -1.56 -23.13
CA GLU A 373 29.04 -1.87 -21.72
C GLU A 373 28.77 -3.37 -21.53
N ASP A 374 29.79 -4.18 -21.47
CA ASP A 374 29.74 -5.59 -21.03
C ASP A 374 30.53 -5.70 -19.72
N CYS A 375 29.90 -5.41 -18.59
CA CYS A 375 30.48 -5.67 -17.27
C CYS A 375 30.05 -7.06 -16.78
N THR A 376 30.95 -8.02 -16.87
CA THR A 376 30.82 -9.31 -16.20
C THR A 376 31.22 -9.18 -14.74
N ILE A 377 30.29 -9.45 -13.82
CA ILE A 377 30.54 -9.54 -12.38
C ILE A 377 30.89 -10.99 -12.06
N GLN A 378 32.08 -11.23 -11.52
CA GLN A 378 32.46 -12.53 -10.96
C GLN A 378 31.94 -12.62 -9.53
N ASP A 379 31.08 -13.60 -9.24
CA ASP A 379 30.67 -13.95 -7.87
C ASP A 379 31.76 -14.79 -7.21
N SER A 380 32.28 -14.32 -6.08
CA SER A 380 33.03 -15.16 -5.15
C SER A 380 32.03 -16.07 -4.43
N GLN A 381 32.27 -17.39 -4.49
CA GLN A 381 31.53 -18.41 -3.76
C GLN A 381 31.71 -18.18 -2.26
N GLU A 382 30.63 -17.81 -1.59
CA GLU A 382 30.46 -18.09 -0.15
C GLU A 382 29.17 -18.89 0.01
N ASP A 383 29.30 -20.08 0.58
CA ASP A 383 28.20 -20.96 0.96
C ASP A 383 27.39 -20.26 2.09
N GLU A 384 26.22 -19.71 1.78
CA GLU A 384 25.25 -19.28 2.79
C GLU A 384 24.20 -20.36 3.04
N PRO A 385 23.77 -20.55 4.31
CA PRO A 385 22.78 -21.56 4.68
C PRO A 385 21.40 -21.26 4.10
N ASP A 386 20.68 -22.34 3.79
CA ASP A 386 19.32 -22.40 3.23
C ASP A 386 18.28 -21.77 4.18
N ASP A 387 18.13 -20.45 4.14
CA ASP A 387 17.05 -19.71 4.81
C ASP A 387 15.82 -19.61 3.89
N ARG A 388 15.01 -20.67 3.90
CA ARG A 388 13.66 -20.61 3.34
C ARG A 388 12.74 -19.88 4.32
N PRO A 389 12.09 -18.76 3.95
CA PRO A 389 11.04 -18.20 4.79
C PRO A 389 9.87 -19.19 4.84
N SER A 390 9.69 -19.79 6.00
CA SER A 390 8.47 -20.52 6.36
C SER A 390 7.32 -19.53 6.41
N GLY A 391 6.44 -19.53 5.41
CA GLY A 391 5.24 -18.70 5.48
C GLY A 391 4.63 -18.24 4.16
N CYS A 392 4.81 -18.95 3.05
CA CYS A 392 4.02 -18.72 1.85
C CYS A 392 2.81 -19.68 1.85
N PRO A 393 1.54 -19.21 2.01
CA PRO A 393 0.38 -20.10 2.11
C PRO A 393 -0.04 -20.78 0.80
N PHE A 394 0.74 -20.66 -0.28
CA PHE A 394 0.45 -21.28 -1.59
C PHE A 394 1.63 -22.07 -2.16
N ALA A 395 2.22 -22.95 -1.34
CA ALA A 395 3.10 -23.99 -1.86
C ALA A 395 2.26 -25.21 -2.30
N PHE A 396 1.78 -25.23 -3.52
CA PHE A 396 1.29 -26.46 -4.13
C PHE A 396 2.46 -27.42 -4.35
N SER A 397 2.41 -28.60 -3.72
CA SER A 397 3.39 -29.65 -3.92
C SER A 397 3.25 -30.22 -5.34
N ARG A 398 4.38 -30.64 -5.94
CA ARG A 398 4.48 -31.25 -7.26
C ARG A 398 3.54 -32.46 -7.44
N GLU A 399 3.11 -33.08 -6.36
CA GLU A 399 2.23 -34.27 -6.37
C GLU A 399 0.75 -33.94 -6.58
N GLN A 400 0.32 -32.68 -6.35
CA GLN A 400 -1.07 -32.27 -6.59
C GLN A 400 -1.34 -31.92 -8.05
N PHE A 401 -0.31 -31.67 -8.85
CA PHE A 401 -0.45 -31.34 -10.27
C PHE A 401 -0.59 -32.57 -11.19
N LEU A 402 -0.33 -33.77 -10.68
CA LEU A 402 -0.37 -35.01 -11.47
C LEU A 402 -1.61 -35.89 -11.18
N LYS A 403 -2.55 -35.41 -10.38
CA LYS A 403 -3.77 -36.16 -10.03
C LYS A 403 -5.07 -35.41 -10.35
N GLY A 404 -5.06 -34.39 -11.21
CA GLY A 404 -6.25 -33.67 -11.67
C GLY A 404 -6.44 -33.78 -13.16
#